data_1c61868fa51bf833cbb062df9a682145
#
_entry.id   1c61868fa51bf833cbb062df9a682145
#
_cell.length_a   1.000
_cell.length_b   1.000
_cell.length_c   1.000
_cell.angle_alpha   90.00
_cell.angle_beta   90.00
_cell.angle_gamma   90.00
#
_symmetry.space_group_name_H-M   'P 1'
#
loop_
_entity.id
_entity.type
_entity.pdbx_description
1 polymer ?
#
loop_
_entity_poly.entity_id
_entity_poly.type
_entity_poly.pdbx_seq_one_letter_code
_entity_poly.pdbx_strand_id
1 'polypeptide(L)'
;MRRLLFVVPLLLLAPACNEDSPANATCGKKPLPDCPTQKWMKENMKPALDQENGPKLAQAFETVATHAPAGYAGWDAIAKKGADAARANDIAGVKAACKSCHDDLRSRFKKELRDKPLF
;
A
#
# COMPACT_ATOMS: atom_id res chain seq x y z
N MET A 1 -26.02 5.83 -58.58
CA MET A 1 -25.23 5.08 -57.53
C MET A 1 -24.83 6.06 -56.44
N ARG A 2 -25.50 6.00 -55.32
CA ARG A 2 -25.36 6.95 -54.20
C ARG A 2 -24.52 6.28 -53.12
N ARG A 3 -23.24 6.70 -52.97
CA ARG A 3 -22.33 6.18 -51.96
C ARG A 3 -22.64 6.83 -50.62
N LEU A 4 -23.21 6.02 -49.69
CA LEU A 4 -23.35 6.42 -48.28
C LEU A 4 -21.98 6.28 -47.60
N LEU A 5 -21.40 7.41 -47.19
CA LEU A 5 -20.26 7.44 -46.29
C LEU A 5 -20.76 7.29 -44.84
N PHE A 6 -20.50 6.12 -44.26
CA PHE A 6 -20.70 5.91 -42.80
C PHE A 6 -19.54 6.55 -42.05
N VAL A 7 -19.84 7.66 -41.38
CA VAL A 7 -18.94 8.25 -40.41
C VAL A 7 -19.14 7.52 -39.10
N VAL A 8 -18.16 6.70 -38.71
CA VAL A 8 -18.11 6.02 -37.40
C VAL A 8 -17.55 7.04 -36.41
N PRO A 9 -18.29 7.42 -35.34
CA PRO A 9 -17.72 8.25 -34.29
C PRO A 9 -16.75 7.42 -33.45
N LEU A 10 -15.49 7.79 -33.47
CA LEU A 10 -14.44 7.26 -32.60
C LEU A 10 -14.70 7.75 -31.17
N LEU A 11 -15.32 6.89 -30.32
CA LEU A 11 -15.42 7.15 -28.89
C LEU A 11 -14.02 7.05 -28.29
N LEU A 12 -13.44 8.20 -27.97
CA LEU A 12 -12.25 8.29 -27.13
C LEU A 12 -12.64 7.87 -25.69
N LEU A 13 -12.36 6.62 -25.32
CA LEU A 13 -12.36 6.21 -23.92
C LEU A 13 -11.15 6.88 -23.25
N ALA A 14 -11.41 7.95 -22.51
CA ALA A 14 -10.42 8.49 -21.59
C ALA A 14 -10.14 7.45 -20.49
N PRO A 15 -8.86 7.13 -20.19
CA PRO A 15 -8.55 6.28 -19.05
C PRO A 15 -9.00 7.01 -17.78
N ALA A 16 -9.91 6.41 -17.03
CA ALA A 16 -10.28 6.89 -15.71
C ALA A 16 -9.03 6.76 -14.80
N CYS A 17 -8.34 7.86 -14.55
CA CYS A 17 -7.35 7.95 -13.50
C CYS A 17 -8.10 7.71 -12.19
N ASN A 18 -7.90 6.53 -11.58
CA ASN A 18 -8.35 6.25 -10.23
C ASN A 18 -7.62 7.18 -9.26
N GLU A 19 -8.18 8.34 -9.00
CA GLU A 19 -7.73 9.22 -7.93
C GLU A 19 -8.30 8.69 -6.61
N ASP A 20 -7.57 7.76 -5.97
CA ASP A 20 -7.86 7.19 -4.66
C ASP A 20 -7.70 8.20 -3.49
N SER A 21 -7.70 9.49 -3.78
CA SER A 21 -7.65 10.54 -2.77
C SER A 21 -9.01 11.21 -2.66
N PRO A 22 -9.68 11.17 -1.50
CA PRO A 22 -10.89 11.95 -1.28
C PRO A 22 -10.58 13.44 -1.46
N ALA A 23 -11.56 14.20 -1.99
CA ALA A 23 -11.42 15.63 -2.33
C ALA A 23 -10.97 16.51 -1.13
N ASN A 24 -11.13 16.03 0.10
CA ASN A 24 -10.78 16.71 1.36
C ASN A 24 -9.63 16.01 2.12
N ALA A 25 -8.78 15.24 1.44
CA ALA A 25 -7.63 14.60 2.09
C ALA A 25 -6.65 15.66 2.63
N THR A 26 -6.21 15.49 3.88
CA THR A 26 -5.23 16.36 4.55
C THR A 26 -3.79 15.87 4.43
N CYS A 27 -3.61 14.64 3.95
CA CYS A 27 -2.30 13.99 3.78
C CYS A 27 -2.31 12.98 2.63
N GLY A 28 -1.14 12.56 2.19
CA GLY A 28 -0.96 11.42 1.26
C GLY A 28 -0.19 11.76 0.01
N LYS A 29 -0.83 12.28 -1.04
CA LYS A 29 -0.19 12.59 -2.33
C LYS A 29 0.36 14.01 -2.32
N LYS A 30 1.59 14.22 -2.81
CA LYS A 30 2.16 15.56 -2.99
C LYS A 30 1.21 16.49 -3.76
N PRO A 31 1.09 17.76 -3.37
CA PRO A 31 1.91 18.50 -2.40
C PRO A 31 1.56 18.28 -0.91
N LEU A 32 0.58 17.44 -0.59
CA LEU A 32 0.21 17.15 0.79
C LEU A 32 1.34 16.40 1.53
N PRO A 33 1.44 16.55 2.86
CA PRO A 33 2.39 15.78 3.66
C PRO A 33 2.05 14.29 3.63
N ASP A 34 3.01 13.45 3.98
CA ASP A 34 2.77 12.02 4.17
C ASP A 34 1.76 11.79 5.29
N CYS A 35 0.85 10.85 5.10
CA CYS A 35 -0.03 10.39 6.18
C CYS A 35 0.78 9.67 7.28
N PRO A 36 0.32 9.63 8.54
CA PRO A 36 1.12 9.10 9.65
C PRO A 36 1.72 7.72 9.38
N THR A 37 0.90 6.74 9.00
CA THR A 37 1.37 5.39 8.69
C THR A 37 2.27 5.36 7.46
N GLN A 38 2.00 6.16 6.43
CA GLN A 38 2.86 6.29 5.26
C GLN A 38 4.25 6.81 5.64
N LYS A 39 4.31 7.82 6.51
CA LYS A 39 5.56 8.37 7.03
C LYS A 39 6.33 7.30 7.78
N TRP A 40 5.68 6.59 8.69
CA TRP A 40 6.31 5.50 9.45
C TRP A 40 6.90 4.41 8.53
N MET A 41 6.16 3.97 7.50
CA MET A 41 6.63 3.00 6.50
C MET A 41 7.89 3.49 5.75
N LYS A 42 7.93 4.78 5.39
CA LYS A 42 9.09 5.39 4.73
C LYS A 42 10.30 5.51 5.63
N GLU A 43 10.09 5.72 6.92
CA GLU A 43 11.17 5.93 7.89
C GLU A 43 11.73 4.61 8.47
N ASN A 44 10.92 3.58 8.59
CA ASN A 44 11.28 2.32 9.24
C ASN A 44 11.38 1.13 8.28
N MET A 45 10.33 0.88 7.49
CA MET A 45 10.27 -0.30 6.64
C MET A 45 11.14 -0.14 5.38
N LYS A 46 10.99 1.00 4.68
CA LYS A 46 11.70 1.21 3.41
C LYS A 46 13.23 1.18 3.55
N PRO A 47 13.88 1.90 4.48
CA PRO A 47 15.34 1.84 4.62
C PRO A 47 15.84 0.46 5.00
N ALA A 48 15.09 -0.27 5.83
CA ALA A 48 15.45 -1.64 6.21
C ALA A 48 15.36 -2.59 5.00
N LEU A 49 14.37 -2.39 4.12
CA LEU A 49 14.22 -3.17 2.89
C LEU A 49 15.30 -2.82 1.87
N ASP A 50 15.60 -1.53 1.68
CA ASP A 50 16.63 -1.07 0.75
C ASP A 50 18.03 -1.61 1.12
N GLN A 51 18.29 -1.78 2.42
CA GLN A 51 19.52 -2.36 2.96
C GLN A 51 19.48 -3.89 3.09
N GLU A 52 18.37 -4.52 2.78
CA GLU A 52 18.10 -5.95 3.00
C GLU A 52 18.45 -6.39 4.43
N ASN A 53 18.17 -5.51 5.41
CA ASN A 53 18.51 -5.71 6.82
C ASN A 53 17.45 -6.58 7.50
N GLY A 54 17.67 -7.90 7.51
CA GLY A 54 16.75 -8.89 8.10
C GLY A 54 16.32 -8.57 9.54
N PRO A 55 17.23 -8.29 10.49
CA PRO A 55 16.86 -7.95 11.85
C PRO A 55 15.97 -6.71 11.97
N LYS A 56 16.27 -5.62 11.24
CA LYS A 56 15.45 -4.40 11.23
C LYS A 56 14.10 -4.64 10.58
N LEU A 57 14.06 -5.41 9.50
CA LEU A 57 12.82 -5.82 8.85
C LEU A 57 11.94 -6.64 9.78
N ALA A 58 12.50 -7.63 10.49
CA ALA A 58 11.77 -8.44 11.45
C ALA A 58 11.13 -7.56 12.53
N GLN A 59 11.90 -6.67 13.14
CA GLN A 59 11.42 -5.73 14.15
C GLN A 59 10.30 -4.82 13.61
N ALA A 60 10.46 -4.29 12.40
CA ALA A 60 9.44 -3.45 11.78
C ALA A 60 8.14 -4.22 11.51
N PHE A 61 8.23 -5.46 11.02
CA PHE A 61 7.05 -6.31 10.84
C PHE A 61 6.38 -6.71 12.15
N GLU A 62 7.12 -6.95 13.22
CA GLU A 62 6.57 -7.20 14.56
C GLU A 62 5.79 -5.98 15.07
N THR A 63 6.32 -4.79 14.87
CA THR A 63 5.60 -3.54 15.16
C THR A 63 4.30 -3.47 14.37
N VAL A 64 4.34 -3.74 13.07
CA VAL A 64 3.14 -3.77 12.21
C VAL A 64 2.13 -4.80 12.71
N ALA A 65 2.57 -6.01 13.09
CA ALA A 65 1.70 -7.08 13.58
C ALA A 65 0.96 -6.69 14.87
N THR A 66 1.65 -6.02 15.80
CA THR A 66 1.07 -5.62 17.10
C THR A 66 0.12 -4.42 17.01
N HIS A 67 0.14 -3.68 15.90
CA HIS A 67 -0.71 -2.52 15.65
C HIS A 67 -1.81 -2.79 14.62
N ALA A 68 -2.27 -4.04 14.53
CA ALA A 68 -3.37 -4.40 13.65
C ALA A 68 -4.65 -3.64 14.03
N PRO A 69 -5.25 -2.88 13.10
CA PRO A 69 -6.50 -2.20 13.40
C PRO A 69 -7.64 -3.20 13.59
N ALA A 70 -8.59 -2.87 14.46
CA ALA A 70 -9.75 -3.71 14.70
C ALA A 70 -10.52 -3.99 13.39
N GLY A 71 -10.86 -5.26 13.17
CA GLY A 71 -11.60 -5.69 11.99
C GLY A 71 -10.80 -5.84 10.69
N TYR A 72 -9.47 -5.67 10.74
CA TYR A 72 -8.59 -5.93 9.59
C TYR A 72 -8.07 -7.37 9.63
N ALA A 73 -8.95 -8.31 9.26
CA ALA A 73 -8.59 -9.72 9.19
C ALA A 73 -7.36 -9.96 8.30
N GLY A 74 -6.44 -10.82 8.76
CA GLY A 74 -5.21 -11.15 8.04
C GLY A 74 -4.05 -10.18 8.23
N TRP A 75 -4.25 -8.99 8.80
CA TRP A 75 -3.19 -8.01 9.01
C TRP A 75 -2.02 -8.56 9.83
N ASP A 76 -2.31 -9.09 11.00
CA ASP A 76 -1.30 -9.65 11.90
C ASP A 76 -0.62 -10.90 11.30
N ALA A 77 -1.38 -11.78 10.67
CA ALA A 77 -0.86 -12.99 10.04
C ALA A 77 0.11 -12.68 8.89
N ILE A 78 -0.23 -11.72 8.02
CA ILE A 78 0.63 -11.27 6.92
C ILE A 78 1.90 -10.63 7.49
N ALA A 79 1.77 -9.77 8.51
CA ALA A 79 2.91 -9.12 9.12
C ALA A 79 3.84 -10.11 9.83
N LYS A 80 3.30 -11.10 10.56
CA LYS A 80 4.09 -12.18 11.17
C LYS A 80 4.84 -13.00 10.13
N LYS A 81 4.19 -13.34 9.02
CA LYS A 81 4.85 -14.03 7.90
C LYS A 81 6.01 -13.21 7.34
N GLY A 82 5.86 -11.91 7.22
CA GLY A 82 6.94 -11.00 6.83
C GLY A 82 8.10 -10.99 7.84
N ALA A 83 7.79 -10.99 9.15
CA ALA A 83 8.79 -11.07 10.19
C ALA A 83 9.58 -12.39 10.15
N ASP A 84 8.89 -13.51 9.94
CA ASP A 84 9.53 -14.84 9.84
C ASP A 84 10.45 -14.92 8.62
N ALA A 85 10.00 -14.42 7.45
CA ALA A 85 10.83 -14.32 6.26
C ALA A 85 12.08 -13.45 6.51
N ALA A 86 11.91 -12.32 7.19
CA ALA A 86 13.02 -11.43 7.53
C ALA A 86 14.03 -12.08 8.47
N ARG A 87 13.60 -12.83 9.48
CA ARG A 87 14.48 -13.60 10.39
C ARG A 87 15.24 -14.70 9.64
N ALA A 88 14.62 -15.30 8.65
CA ALA A 88 15.26 -16.29 7.77
C ALA A 88 16.16 -15.67 6.68
N ASN A 89 16.27 -14.34 6.65
CA ASN A 89 16.95 -13.57 5.60
C ASN A 89 16.40 -13.86 4.19
N ASP A 90 15.14 -14.23 4.10
CA ASP A 90 14.39 -14.45 2.85
C ASP A 90 13.78 -13.13 2.36
N ILE A 91 14.55 -12.35 1.63
CA ILE A 91 14.13 -11.06 1.09
C ILE A 91 13.00 -11.20 0.06
N ALA A 92 12.95 -12.30 -0.67
CA ALA A 92 11.83 -12.58 -1.60
C ALA A 92 10.52 -12.78 -0.81
N GLY A 93 10.55 -13.55 0.28
CA GLY A 93 9.43 -13.73 1.20
C GLY A 93 8.99 -12.43 1.87
N VAL A 94 9.93 -11.58 2.28
CA VAL A 94 9.65 -10.22 2.78
C VAL A 94 8.88 -9.40 1.75
N LYS A 95 9.37 -9.31 0.52
CA LYS A 95 8.70 -8.57 -0.57
C LYS A 95 7.32 -9.14 -0.88
N ALA A 96 7.15 -10.46 -0.83
CA ALA A 96 5.85 -11.11 -1.00
C ALA A 96 4.86 -10.72 0.11
N ALA A 97 5.29 -10.66 1.37
CA ALA A 97 4.47 -10.20 2.48
C ALA A 97 4.07 -8.72 2.33
N CYS A 98 5.00 -7.85 1.94
CA CYS A 98 4.70 -6.44 1.64
C CYS A 98 3.62 -6.31 0.55
N LYS A 99 3.79 -7.06 -0.54
CA LYS A 99 2.83 -7.05 -1.64
C LYS A 99 1.45 -7.54 -1.19
N SER A 100 1.38 -8.65 -0.49
CA SER A 100 0.12 -9.23 0.00
C SER A 100 -0.64 -8.24 0.88
N CYS A 101 0.04 -7.62 1.87
CA CYS A 101 -0.56 -6.62 2.74
C CYS A 101 -1.10 -5.42 1.95
N HIS A 102 -0.34 -4.91 1.00
CA HIS A 102 -0.74 -3.78 0.18
C HIS A 102 -1.90 -4.12 -0.76
N ASP A 103 -1.89 -5.28 -1.39
CA ASP A 103 -2.95 -5.70 -2.30
C ASP A 103 -4.27 -5.91 -1.55
N ASP A 104 -4.23 -6.55 -0.38
CA ASP A 104 -5.44 -6.96 0.34
C ASP A 104 -6.03 -5.85 1.22
N LEU A 105 -5.19 -5.02 1.86
CA LEU A 105 -5.61 -4.16 2.95
C LEU A 105 -5.45 -2.65 2.69
N ARG A 106 -4.51 -2.24 1.83
CA ARG A 106 -4.15 -0.83 1.65
C ARG A 106 -5.29 0.04 1.16
N SER A 107 -6.10 -0.44 0.23
CA SER A 107 -7.21 0.34 -0.33
C SER A 107 -8.25 0.67 0.75
N ARG A 108 -8.63 -0.32 1.55
CA ARG A 108 -9.54 -0.14 2.69
C ARG A 108 -8.93 0.79 3.74
N PHE A 109 -7.66 0.57 4.09
CA PHE A 109 -6.94 1.41 5.06
C PHE A 109 -6.93 2.89 4.64
N LYS A 110 -6.67 3.18 3.38
CA LYS A 110 -6.70 4.54 2.85
C LYS A 110 -8.07 5.21 2.93
N LYS A 111 -9.14 4.45 2.87
CA LYS A 111 -10.51 4.96 3.01
C LYS A 111 -10.92 5.22 4.45
N GLU A 112 -10.52 4.34 5.37
CA GLU A 112 -11.03 4.32 6.75
C GLU A 112 -10.07 4.95 7.78
N LEU A 113 -8.76 4.82 7.57
CA LEU A 113 -7.75 5.09 8.60
C LEU A 113 -6.55 5.93 8.11
N ARG A 114 -6.62 6.51 6.91
CA ARG A 114 -5.52 7.22 6.25
C ARG A 114 -4.79 8.21 7.16
N ASP A 115 -5.53 9.05 7.85
CA ASP A 115 -5.07 10.17 8.67
C ASP A 115 -4.85 9.79 10.14
N LYS A 116 -5.09 8.54 10.49
CA LYS A 116 -4.91 8.06 11.87
C LYS A 116 -3.51 7.50 12.09
N PRO A 117 -2.81 7.89 13.16
CA PRO A 117 -1.57 7.27 13.55
C PRO A 117 -1.85 5.86 14.10
N LEU A 118 -1.12 4.86 13.59
CA LEU A 118 -1.12 3.50 14.14
C LEU A 118 0.10 3.25 15.02
N PHE A 119 1.17 4.02 14.81
CA PHE A 119 2.47 3.85 15.44
C PHE A 119 2.87 5.10 16.19
#